data_d2e4477f3e0c7801ed409cc51dddf743
#
_entry.id   d2e4477f3e0c7801ed409cc51dddf743
#
_cell.length_a   1.000
_cell.length_b   1.000
_cell.length_c   1.000
_cell.angle_alpha   90.00
_cell.angle_beta   90.00
_cell.angle_gamma   90.00
#
_symmetry.space_group_name_H-M   'P 1'
#
loop_
_entity.id
_entity.type
_entity.pdbx_description
1 polymer ?
#
loop_
_entity_poly.entity_id
_entity_poly.type
_entity_poly.pdbx_seq_one_letter_code
_entity_poly.pdbx_strand_id
1 'polypeptide(L)'
;MGIVVHANNAKRESNMSLLSGNSFNSASVGRKAALRALSQFNPTDYKRTRNFLDGNVSKLSPYITHGILSLREIWSLLKSKYGLREKDKFFNELVWRDYFLHVWKWKGSEIFFPLIHDREPIICESSVPKDIVAGKTGLRVIDETVYQLYNTGYVHNHARMWIASYLIHFRKVDWKIAADWFYSHLLDGDLGSNHLSWQWVAGTSRTGIYLFNAENVAKFAPHKFNIKNSQLDKTYEELHEIALSPDPIGQESIGKGESLIEPQLFTSPTEIFPDISESLENDAFIIHPWNIGFYERNNLKQKKIGVIFTEFHQKHPWNKKRWDFVVNSMKETCSNIYLCSNMLHLKSRVTSFDQHLTEVPSFKKGCLTFLSEPIISEVSEKYCKSFSSYWRAVEKKLRTTKLD
;
A
#
# COMPACT_ATOMS: atom_id res chain seq x y z
N MET A 1 23.60 5.13 -31.11
CA MET A 1 23.45 4.17 -29.98
C MET A 1 22.10 4.27 -29.24
N GLY A 2 21.28 5.28 -29.45
CA GLY A 2 20.00 5.47 -28.73
C GLY A 2 18.78 4.67 -29.25
N ILE A 3 18.80 4.14 -30.46
CA ILE A 3 17.63 3.49 -31.09
C ILE A 3 17.51 2.01 -30.70
N VAL A 4 18.62 1.35 -30.35
CA VAL A 4 18.60 -0.08 -29.98
C VAL A 4 18.08 -0.33 -28.56
N VAL A 5 18.20 0.65 -27.65
CA VAL A 5 17.73 0.53 -26.26
C VAL A 5 16.18 0.59 -26.19
N HIS A 6 15.55 1.42 -27.03
CA HIS A 6 14.07 1.51 -27.06
C HIS A 6 13.37 0.27 -27.66
N ALA A 7 13.99 -0.35 -28.67
CA ALA A 7 13.40 -1.54 -29.31
C ALA A 7 13.49 -2.79 -28.41
N ASN A 8 14.51 -2.91 -27.58
CA ASN A 8 14.64 -4.02 -26.61
C ASN A 8 13.69 -3.88 -25.43
N ASN A 9 13.44 -2.67 -24.95
CA ASN A 9 12.44 -2.42 -23.90
C ASN A 9 11.02 -2.73 -24.40
N ALA A 10 10.65 -2.32 -25.61
CA ALA A 10 9.33 -2.62 -26.17
C ALA A 10 9.08 -4.12 -26.39
N LYS A 11 10.09 -4.90 -26.80
CA LYS A 11 10.01 -6.37 -26.90
C LYS A 11 9.93 -7.06 -25.53
N ARG A 12 10.55 -6.51 -24.48
CA ARG A 12 10.47 -7.02 -23.14
C ARG A 12 9.13 -6.69 -22.49
N GLU A 13 8.61 -5.50 -22.73
CA GLU A 13 7.26 -5.09 -22.35
C GLU A 13 6.20 -6.03 -22.96
N SER A 14 6.32 -6.44 -24.20
CA SER A 14 5.37 -7.37 -24.84
C SER A 14 5.43 -8.81 -24.29
N ASN A 15 6.59 -9.27 -23.79
CA ASN A 15 6.75 -10.63 -23.27
C ASN A 15 6.60 -10.75 -21.73
N MET A 16 6.76 -9.65 -20.95
CA MET A 16 6.59 -9.62 -19.49
C MET A 16 5.23 -9.08 -19.06
N SER A 17 4.51 -8.37 -19.92
CA SER A 17 3.34 -7.56 -19.63
C SER A 17 2.01 -8.33 -19.50
N LEU A 18 1.99 -9.60 -19.17
CA LEU A 18 0.75 -10.39 -19.13
C LEU A 18 0.03 -10.41 -17.76
N LEU A 19 0.60 -9.82 -16.72
CA LEU A 19 -0.15 -9.40 -15.52
C LEU A 19 -0.51 -7.91 -15.58
N SER A 20 -0.30 -7.28 -16.72
CA SER A 20 -0.58 -5.87 -16.98
C SER A 20 -2.08 -5.59 -17.09
N GLY A 21 -2.69 -5.49 -15.96
CA GLY A 21 -3.76 -4.53 -15.91
C GLY A 21 -3.13 -3.15 -15.78
N ASN A 22 -3.43 -2.28 -16.72
CA ASN A 22 -3.14 -0.85 -16.82
C ASN A 22 -2.08 -0.30 -15.84
N SER A 23 -0.88 -0.03 -16.33
CA SER A 23 0.08 0.81 -15.62
C SER A 23 -0.61 2.13 -15.25
N PHE A 24 -0.44 2.59 -14.01
CA PHE A 24 -0.87 3.92 -13.63
C PHE A 24 -0.04 4.94 -14.42
N ASN A 25 -0.66 5.58 -15.39
CA ASN A 25 -0.08 6.60 -16.26
C ASN A 25 -0.76 7.96 -16.00
N SER A 26 -0.42 8.98 -16.75
CA SER A 26 -1.02 10.31 -16.63
C SER A 26 -2.56 10.31 -16.74
N ALA A 27 -3.15 9.36 -17.46
CA ALA A 27 -4.61 9.20 -17.58
C ALA A 27 -5.25 8.55 -16.33
N SER A 28 -4.43 8.08 -15.38
CA SER A 28 -4.87 7.38 -14.16
C SER A 28 -4.78 8.25 -12.91
N VAL A 29 -4.52 9.55 -13.02
CA VAL A 29 -4.42 10.46 -11.87
C VAL A 29 -5.75 11.15 -11.56
N GLY A 30 -5.90 11.60 -10.32
CA GLY A 30 -6.98 12.45 -9.89
C GLY A 30 -8.34 11.77 -9.75
N ARG A 31 -9.32 12.59 -9.36
CA ARG A 31 -10.64 12.11 -8.97
C ARG A 31 -11.47 11.56 -10.15
N LYS A 32 -11.37 12.19 -11.32
CA LYS A 32 -12.09 11.71 -12.52
C LYS A 32 -11.64 10.31 -12.94
N ALA A 33 -10.34 10.05 -12.87
CA ALA A 33 -9.78 8.73 -13.18
C ALA A 33 -10.19 7.70 -12.10
N ALA A 34 -10.17 8.08 -10.83
CA ALA A 34 -10.60 7.23 -9.73
C ALA A 34 -12.06 6.80 -9.86
N LEU A 35 -12.97 7.72 -10.19
CA LEU A 35 -14.39 7.42 -10.42
C LEU A 35 -14.61 6.55 -11.66
N ARG A 36 -13.83 6.75 -12.73
CA ARG A 36 -13.86 5.84 -13.91
C ARG A 36 -13.44 4.43 -13.51
N ALA A 37 -12.32 4.28 -12.80
CA ALA A 37 -11.85 2.98 -12.33
C ALA A 37 -12.91 2.28 -11.44
N LEU A 38 -13.53 3.02 -10.53
CA LEU A 38 -14.61 2.52 -9.69
C LEU A 38 -15.84 2.09 -10.51
N SER A 39 -16.24 2.89 -11.51
CA SER A 39 -17.40 2.57 -12.37
C SER A 39 -17.17 1.34 -13.25
N GLN A 40 -15.93 1.05 -13.63
CA GLN A 40 -15.54 -0.11 -14.44
C GLN A 40 -15.38 -1.39 -13.60
N PHE A 41 -15.16 -1.26 -12.29
CA PHE A 41 -15.02 -2.44 -11.42
C PHE A 41 -16.35 -3.15 -11.22
N ASN A 42 -16.37 -4.45 -11.52
CA ASN A 42 -17.50 -5.33 -11.24
C ASN A 42 -17.14 -6.31 -10.10
N PRO A 43 -17.74 -6.19 -8.91
CA PRO A 43 -17.39 -7.04 -7.76
C PRO A 43 -18.00 -8.44 -7.78
N THR A 44 -18.81 -8.81 -8.78
CA THR A 44 -19.58 -10.06 -8.80
C THR A 44 -18.69 -11.29 -8.63
N ASP A 45 -17.59 -11.37 -9.36
CA ASP A 45 -16.64 -12.50 -9.29
C ASP A 45 -15.50 -12.30 -8.30
N TYR A 46 -15.49 -11.17 -7.58
CA TYR A 46 -14.39 -10.80 -6.70
C TYR A 46 -14.06 -11.89 -5.67
N LYS A 47 -15.06 -12.42 -4.97
CA LYS A 47 -14.87 -13.47 -3.95
C LYS A 47 -14.16 -14.70 -4.52
N ARG A 48 -14.49 -15.11 -5.73
CA ARG A 48 -14.00 -16.33 -6.39
C ARG A 48 -12.60 -16.15 -6.98
N THR A 49 -12.31 -14.96 -7.53
CA THR A 49 -11.13 -14.75 -8.36
C THR A 49 -10.05 -13.89 -7.71
N ARG A 50 -10.34 -13.16 -6.63
CA ARG A 50 -9.44 -12.18 -6.03
C ARG A 50 -8.04 -12.68 -5.62
N ASN A 51 -7.88 -13.98 -5.43
CA ASN A 51 -6.59 -14.58 -5.08
C ASN A 51 -5.75 -14.96 -6.30
N PHE A 52 -6.34 -15.07 -7.49
CA PHE A 52 -5.61 -15.33 -8.71
C PHE A 52 -4.92 -14.06 -9.21
N LEU A 53 -3.67 -14.16 -9.69
CA LEU A 53 -2.92 -12.99 -10.16
C LEU A 53 -3.58 -12.29 -11.37
N ASP A 54 -4.31 -13.03 -12.17
CA ASP A 54 -5.13 -12.57 -13.30
C ASP A 54 -6.61 -12.38 -12.91
N GLY A 55 -6.92 -12.47 -11.62
CA GLY A 55 -8.27 -12.35 -11.09
C GLY A 55 -8.81 -10.93 -11.10
N ASN A 56 -10.13 -10.84 -10.86
CA ASN A 56 -10.82 -9.57 -10.85
C ASN A 56 -10.61 -8.83 -9.52
N VAL A 57 -9.71 -7.85 -9.52
CA VAL A 57 -9.42 -6.97 -8.38
C VAL A 57 -9.69 -5.50 -8.74
N SER A 58 -10.07 -4.70 -7.76
CA SER A 58 -10.53 -3.32 -8.00
C SER A 58 -9.44 -2.35 -8.45
N LYS A 59 -8.18 -2.57 -8.05
CA LYS A 59 -7.04 -1.66 -8.24
C LYS A 59 -7.29 -0.23 -7.72
N LEU A 60 -8.21 -0.06 -6.76
CA LEU A 60 -8.59 1.24 -6.21
C LEU A 60 -7.68 1.69 -5.07
N SER A 61 -6.77 0.84 -4.59
CA SER A 61 -5.95 1.11 -3.40
C SER A 61 -5.12 2.40 -3.49
N PRO A 62 -4.52 2.83 -4.63
CA PRO A 62 -3.84 4.12 -4.70
C PRO A 62 -4.78 5.30 -4.46
N TYR A 63 -5.98 5.24 -5.00
CA TYR A 63 -6.99 6.30 -4.80
C TYR A 63 -7.51 6.35 -3.37
N ILE A 64 -7.60 5.20 -2.70
CA ILE A 64 -7.99 5.09 -1.30
C ILE A 64 -6.88 5.64 -0.40
N THR A 65 -5.63 5.19 -0.60
CA THR A 65 -4.49 5.61 0.21
C THR A 65 -4.29 7.12 0.19
N HIS A 66 -4.49 7.75 -0.96
CA HIS A 66 -4.33 9.20 -1.11
C HIS A 66 -5.63 9.98 -0.90
N GLY A 67 -6.66 9.36 -0.30
CA GLY A 67 -7.92 10.02 0.04
C GLY A 67 -8.67 10.60 -1.16
N ILE A 68 -8.36 10.16 -2.40
CA ILE A 68 -9.07 10.57 -3.62
C ILE A 68 -10.48 9.97 -3.63
N LEU A 69 -10.61 8.70 -3.19
CA LEU A 69 -11.88 8.03 -2.90
C LEU A 69 -11.92 7.64 -1.42
N SER A 70 -13.08 7.76 -0.79
CA SER A 70 -13.31 7.21 0.54
C SER A 70 -13.86 5.78 0.47
N LEU A 71 -13.63 4.99 1.52
CA LEU A 71 -14.18 3.63 1.61
C LEU A 71 -15.71 3.66 1.59
N ARG A 72 -16.34 4.65 2.25
CA ARG A 72 -17.77 4.83 2.27
C ARG A 72 -18.34 5.13 0.88
N GLU A 73 -17.69 6.03 0.13
CA GLU A 73 -18.10 6.35 -1.25
C GLU A 73 -18.03 5.11 -2.16
N ILE A 74 -16.93 4.35 -2.09
CA ILE A 74 -16.75 3.10 -2.87
C ILE A 74 -17.87 2.12 -2.52
N TRP A 75 -18.13 1.91 -1.23
CA TRP A 75 -19.16 0.99 -0.78
C TRP A 75 -20.54 1.42 -1.24
N SER A 76 -20.92 2.68 -1.05
CA SER A 76 -22.24 3.20 -1.42
C SER A 76 -22.51 3.07 -2.91
N LEU A 77 -21.52 3.41 -3.76
CA LEU A 77 -21.66 3.30 -5.21
C LEU A 77 -21.78 1.84 -5.67
N LEU A 78 -21.00 0.93 -5.13
CA LEU A 78 -21.06 -0.47 -5.51
C LEU A 78 -22.30 -1.18 -4.94
N LYS A 79 -22.70 -0.84 -3.72
CA LYS A 79 -23.95 -1.32 -3.11
C LYS A 79 -25.16 -0.94 -3.97
N SER A 80 -25.24 0.34 -4.36
CA SER A 80 -26.33 0.84 -5.22
C SER A 80 -26.34 0.17 -6.59
N LYS A 81 -25.15 0.04 -7.23
CA LYS A 81 -25.06 -0.47 -8.60
C LYS A 81 -25.24 -1.99 -8.71
N TYR A 82 -24.75 -2.76 -7.75
CA TYR A 82 -24.70 -4.23 -7.82
C TYR A 82 -25.51 -4.94 -6.74
N GLY A 83 -26.23 -4.20 -5.88
CA GLY A 83 -27.00 -4.80 -4.79
C GLY A 83 -26.15 -5.52 -3.75
N LEU A 84 -24.90 -5.08 -3.53
CA LEU A 84 -24.01 -5.70 -2.55
C LEU A 84 -24.57 -5.58 -1.14
N ARG A 85 -24.21 -6.54 -0.32
CA ARG A 85 -24.58 -6.60 1.11
C ARG A 85 -23.32 -6.64 1.97
N GLU A 86 -23.47 -6.25 3.23
CA GLU A 86 -22.37 -6.18 4.21
C GLU A 86 -21.70 -7.55 4.47
N LYS A 87 -22.37 -8.66 4.12
CA LYS A 87 -21.78 -10.02 4.15
C LYS A 87 -20.89 -10.35 2.95
N ASP A 88 -20.90 -9.52 1.91
CA ASP A 88 -20.13 -9.79 0.70
C ASP A 88 -18.64 -9.58 0.95
N LYS A 89 -17.80 -10.43 0.32
CA LYS A 89 -16.35 -10.46 0.57
C LYS A 89 -15.68 -9.10 0.28
N PHE A 90 -16.18 -8.34 -0.69
CA PHE A 90 -15.61 -7.03 -0.99
C PHE A 90 -15.76 -6.05 0.18
N PHE A 91 -16.94 -6.00 0.83
CA PHE A 91 -17.11 -5.19 2.03
C PHE A 91 -16.15 -5.60 3.15
N ASN A 92 -16.01 -6.90 3.38
CA ASN A 92 -15.07 -7.43 4.35
C ASN A 92 -13.63 -6.96 4.11
N GLU A 93 -13.19 -6.87 2.85
CA GLU A 93 -11.85 -6.36 2.50
C GLU A 93 -11.71 -4.83 2.72
N LEU A 94 -12.77 -4.05 2.52
CA LEU A 94 -12.76 -2.63 2.90
C LEU A 94 -12.63 -2.47 4.43
N VAL A 95 -13.34 -3.31 5.19
CA VAL A 95 -13.26 -3.30 6.66
C VAL A 95 -11.89 -3.76 7.18
N TRP A 96 -11.15 -4.60 6.45
CA TRP A 96 -9.77 -4.92 6.79
C TRP A 96 -8.88 -3.66 6.81
N ARG A 97 -9.08 -2.74 5.87
CA ARG A 97 -8.34 -1.47 5.85
C ARG A 97 -8.69 -0.60 7.05
N ASP A 98 -9.97 -0.48 7.40
CA ASP A 98 -10.40 0.21 8.62
C ASP A 98 -9.79 -0.41 9.87
N TYR A 99 -9.68 -1.75 9.92
CA TYR A 99 -9.05 -2.44 11.03
C TYR A 99 -7.56 -2.11 11.16
N PHE A 100 -6.82 -2.05 10.07
CA PHE A 100 -5.41 -1.65 10.12
C PHE A 100 -5.24 -0.21 10.61
N LEU A 101 -6.10 0.72 10.17
CA LEU A 101 -6.13 2.08 10.70
C LEU A 101 -6.50 2.12 12.18
N HIS A 102 -7.46 1.28 12.61
CA HIS A 102 -7.81 1.12 14.02
C HIS A 102 -6.62 0.65 14.86
N VAL A 103 -5.90 -0.38 14.41
CA VAL A 103 -4.69 -0.85 15.11
C VAL A 103 -3.65 0.26 15.19
N TRP A 104 -3.39 0.95 14.09
CA TRP A 104 -2.42 2.06 14.06
C TRP A 104 -2.82 3.21 14.98
N LYS A 105 -4.08 3.62 14.97
CA LYS A 105 -4.60 4.65 15.88
C LYS A 105 -4.35 4.33 17.36
N TRP A 106 -4.49 3.05 17.74
CA TRP A 106 -4.32 2.62 19.13
C TRP A 106 -2.86 2.35 19.51
N LYS A 107 -2.06 1.87 18.58
CA LYS A 107 -0.68 1.46 18.79
C LYS A 107 0.34 2.54 18.43
N GLY A 108 -0.05 3.53 17.63
CA GLY A 108 0.88 4.56 17.18
C GLY A 108 2.12 3.93 16.53
N SER A 109 3.29 4.42 16.89
CA SER A 109 4.58 3.93 16.37
C SER A 109 4.93 2.50 16.78
N GLU A 110 4.20 1.86 17.70
CA GLU A 110 4.40 0.44 18.02
C GLU A 110 4.17 -0.48 16.80
N ILE A 111 3.41 -0.04 15.78
CA ILE A 111 3.24 -0.82 14.54
C ILE A 111 4.54 -1.05 13.76
N PHE A 112 5.60 -0.34 14.07
CA PHE A 112 6.94 -0.51 13.47
C PHE A 112 7.83 -1.49 14.26
N PHE A 113 7.29 -2.11 15.31
CA PHE A 113 7.94 -3.11 16.14
C PHE A 113 7.06 -4.36 16.21
N PRO A 114 7.62 -5.53 16.52
CA PRO A 114 6.82 -6.74 16.72
C PRO A 114 5.72 -6.50 17.76
N LEU A 115 4.46 -6.75 17.40
CA LEU A 115 3.33 -6.63 18.33
C LEU A 115 3.21 -7.85 19.27
N ILE A 116 3.82 -8.97 18.88
CA ILE A 116 3.91 -10.22 19.67
C ILE A 116 5.38 -10.66 19.68
N HIS A 117 5.90 -11.03 20.84
CA HIS A 117 7.28 -11.46 21.06
C HIS A 117 7.34 -12.96 21.43
N ASP A 118 6.63 -13.82 20.68
CA ASP A 118 6.51 -15.25 21.00
C ASP A 118 7.70 -16.09 20.51
N ARG A 119 8.71 -15.47 19.89
CA ARG A 119 9.82 -16.20 19.27
C ARG A 119 11.14 -15.51 19.55
N GLU A 120 12.19 -16.35 19.69
CA GLU A 120 13.56 -15.87 19.66
C GLU A 120 13.85 -15.17 18.33
N PRO A 121 14.51 -14.00 18.37
CA PRO A 121 14.87 -13.30 17.16
C PRO A 121 15.86 -14.13 16.34
N ILE A 122 15.50 -14.47 15.10
CA ILE A 122 16.46 -14.99 14.13
C ILE A 122 17.36 -13.83 13.72
N ILE A 123 18.66 -14.07 13.61
CA ILE A 123 19.59 -13.08 13.06
C ILE A 123 19.18 -12.80 11.62
N CYS A 124 18.80 -11.56 11.35
CA CYS A 124 18.26 -11.13 10.06
C CYS A 124 19.27 -10.28 9.29
N GLU A 125 19.20 -10.37 7.97
CA GLU A 125 19.90 -9.45 7.06
C GLU A 125 19.38 -8.02 7.26
N SER A 126 20.33 -7.08 7.35
CA SER A 126 20.05 -5.65 7.58
C SER A 126 19.76 -4.87 6.29
N SER A 127 19.61 -5.55 5.15
CA SER A 127 19.27 -4.96 3.85
C SER A 127 18.59 -5.97 2.94
N VAL A 128 17.84 -5.49 1.94
CA VAL A 128 17.26 -6.36 0.92
C VAL A 128 18.38 -6.87 0.00
N PRO A 129 18.54 -8.19 -0.21
CA PRO A 129 19.59 -8.76 -1.04
C PRO A 129 19.59 -8.24 -2.47
N LYS A 130 20.77 -8.06 -3.04
CA LYS A 130 20.96 -7.46 -4.38
C LYS A 130 20.27 -8.22 -5.51
N ASP A 131 20.23 -9.55 -5.45
CA ASP A 131 19.52 -10.38 -6.44
C ASP A 131 18.00 -10.14 -6.41
N ILE A 132 17.41 -9.89 -5.24
CA ILE A 132 16.00 -9.53 -5.10
C ILE A 132 15.76 -8.13 -5.67
N VAL A 133 16.56 -7.14 -5.26
CA VAL A 133 16.47 -5.77 -5.77
C VAL A 133 16.63 -5.75 -7.31
N ALA A 134 17.53 -6.56 -7.84
CA ALA A 134 17.75 -6.69 -9.29
C ALA A 134 16.72 -7.56 -10.03
N GLY A 135 15.73 -8.17 -9.33
CA GLY A 135 14.77 -9.10 -9.93
C GLY A 135 15.43 -10.31 -10.55
N LYS A 136 16.39 -10.91 -9.87
CA LYS A 136 17.24 -12.01 -10.34
C LYS A 136 17.37 -13.16 -9.36
N THR A 137 16.32 -13.44 -8.61
CA THR A 137 16.28 -14.54 -7.65
C THR A 137 16.23 -15.92 -8.32
N GLY A 138 15.95 -15.98 -9.61
CA GLY A 138 15.65 -17.22 -10.33
C GLY A 138 14.24 -17.76 -10.09
N LEU A 139 13.48 -17.18 -9.16
CA LEU A 139 12.06 -17.47 -8.95
C LEU A 139 11.23 -16.47 -9.75
N ARG A 140 10.74 -16.89 -10.92
CA ARG A 140 10.06 -16.00 -11.85
C ARG A 140 8.91 -15.20 -11.24
N VAL A 141 8.15 -15.77 -10.31
CA VAL A 141 7.05 -15.10 -9.63
C VAL A 141 7.53 -13.97 -8.73
N ILE A 142 8.70 -14.12 -8.10
CA ILE A 142 9.32 -13.09 -7.26
C ILE A 142 9.93 -12.00 -8.13
N ASP A 143 10.69 -12.38 -9.16
CA ASP A 143 11.33 -11.44 -10.09
C ASP A 143 10.30 -10.56 -10.81
N GLU A 144 9.16 -11.14 -11.25
CA GLU A 144 8.05 -10.41 -11.82
C GLU A 144 7.37 -9.48 -10.80
N THR A 145 7.29 -9.88 -9.53
CA THR A 145 6.74 -9.04 -8.46
C THR A 145 7.58 -7.78 -8.27
N VAL A 146 8.92 -7.91 -8.27
CA VAL A 146 9.84 -6.76 -8.20
C VAL A 146 9.72 -5.88 -9.46
N TYR A 147 9.64 -6.52 -10.65
CA TYR A 147 9.41 -5.79 -11.89
C TYR A 147 8.13 -4.94 -11.84
N GLN A 148 7.01 -5.51 -11.40
CA GLN A 148 5.75 -4.77 -11.26
C GLN A 148 5.84 -3.66 -10.23
N LEU A 149 6.48 -3.90 -9.09
CA LEU A 149 6.70 -2.91 -8.05
C LEU A 149 7.41 -1.66 -8.62
N TYR A 150 8.49 -1.85 -9.36
CA TYR A 150 9.27 -0.74 -9.92
C TYR A 150 8.61 -0.07 -11.13
N ASN A 151 7.98 -0.85 -12.01
CA ASN A 151 7.43 -0.32 -13.26
C ASN A 151 6.01 0.25 -13.12
N THR A 152 5.21 -0.30 -12.20
CA THR A 152 3.82 0.12 -12.04
C THR A 152 3.52 0.75 -10.69
N GLY A 153 4.32 0.49 -9.66
CA GLY A 153 4.03 0.84 -8.27
C GLY A 153 2.83 0.08 -7.69
N TYR A 154 2.32 -0.92 -8.40
CA TYR A 154 1.20 -1.75 -7.95
C TYR A 154 1.56 -3.24 -8.04
N VAL A 155 1.29 -3.95 -6.97
CA VAL A 155 1.49 -5.41 -6.88
C VAL A 155 0.20 -6.05 -6.39
N HIS A 156 -0.21 -7.13 -7.04
CA HIS A 156 -1.38 -7.90 -6.62
C HIS A 156 -1.22 -8.42 -5.17
N ASN A 157 -2.27 -8.35 -4.37
CA ASN A 157 -2.21 -8.70 -2.93
C ASN A 157 -1.57 -10.09 -2.66
N HIS A 158 -1.88 -11.10 -3.46
CA HIS A 158 -1.32 -12.44 -3.29
C HIS A 158 0.20 -12.46 -3.54
N ALA A 159 0.68 -11.75 -4.56
CA ALA A 159 2.10 -11.61 -4.83
C ALA A 159 2.84 -10.83 -3.72
N ARG A 160 2.18 -9.86 -3.06
CA ARG A 160 2.73 -9.19 -1.87
C ARG A 160 2.98 -10.18 -0.73
N MET A 161 2.08 -11.13 -0.51
CA MET A 161 2.25 -12.15 0.51
C MET A 161 3.40 -13.11 0.17
N TRP A 162 3.57 -13.48 -1.10
CA TRP A 162 4.66 -14.35 -1.52
C TRP A 162 6.03 -13.68 -1.38
N ILE A 163 6.19 -12.44 -1.86
CA ILE A 163 7.46 -11.74 -1.72
C ILE A 163 7.81 -11.47 -0.25
N ALA A 164 6.82 -11.13 0.59
CA ALA A 164 7.04 -10.95 2.02
C ALA A 164 7.48 -12.24 2.69
N SER A 165 6.80 -13.36 2.41
CA SER A 165 7.19 -14.68 2.91
C SER A 165 8.58 -15.09 2.43
N TYR A 166 8.92 -14.82 1.16
CA TYR A 166 10.24 -15.12 0.59
C TYR A 166 11.35 -14.34 1.29
N LEU A 167 11.20 -13.03 1.43
CA LEU A 167 12.21 -12.20 2.09
C LEU A 167 12.41 -12.60 3.56
N ILE A 168 11.33 -12.73 4.31
CA ILE A 168 11.40 -12.94 5.76
C ILE A 168 11.86 -14.35 6.09
N HIS A 169 11.18 -15.37 5.55
CA HIS A 169 11.33 -16.74 6.02
C HIS A 169 12.43 -17.52 5.30
N PHE A 170 12.71 -17.16 4.04
CA PHE A 170 13.67 -17.89 3.22
C PHE A 170 14.97 -17.13 3.01
N ARG A 171 14.91 -15.80 2.89
CA ARG A 171 16.09 -14.95 2.71
C ARG A 171 16.55 -14.27 4.01
N LYS A 172 15.84 -14.49 5.11
CA LYS A 172 16.16 -13.99 6.46
C LYS A 172 16.33 -12.47 6.52
N VAL A 173 15.58 -11.73 5.74
CA VAL A 173 15.57 -10.26 5.80
C VAL A 173 14.68 -9.81 6.96
N ASP A 174 15.14 -8.83 7.73
CA ASP A 174 14.29 -8.20 8.74
C ASP A 174 12.98 -7.71 8.12
N TRP A 175 11.86 -8.10 8.73
CA TRP A 175 10.54 -7.81 8.17
C TRP A 175 10.28 -6.31 8.00
N LYS A 176 10.82 -5.46 8.92
CA LYS A 176 10.62 -4.02 8.86
C LYS A 176 11.42 -3.39 7.73
N ILE A 177 12.67 -3.81 7.55
CA ILE A 177 13.54 -3.36 6.44
C ILE A 177 12.88 -3.70 5.10
N ALA A 178 12.39 -4.93 4.95
CA ALA A 178 11.70 -5.37 3.74
C ALA A 178 10.36 -4.61 3.54
N ALA A 179 9.62 -4.33 4.62
CA ALA A 179 8.38 -3.56 4.58
C ALA A 179 8.63 -2.09 4.19
N ASP A 180 9.67 -1.46 4.71
CA ASP A 180 10.05 -0.08 4.38
C ASP A 180 10.48 0.04 2.91
N TRP A 181 11.31 -0.89 2.42
CA TRP A 181 11.69 -0.96 1.01
C TRP A 181 10.46 -1.10 0.12
N PHE A 182 9.58 -2.04 0.41
CA PHE A 182 8.37 -2.29 -0.38
C PHE A 182 7.42 -1.09 -0.39
N TYR A 183 7.20 -0.48 0.78
CA TYR A 183 6.40 0.73 0.96
C TYR A 183 6.86 1.88 0.07
N SER A 184 8.18 2.10 0.00
CA SER A 184 8.76 3.24 -0.71
C SER A 184 8.48 3.22 -2.22
N HIS A 185 8.26 2.03 -2.79
CA HIS A 185 8.00 1.82 -4.21
C HIS A 185 6.51 1.69 -4.56
N LEU A 186 5.63 1.53 -3.58
CA LEU A 186 4.19 1.36 -3.81
C LEU A 186 3.48 2.70 -4.04
N LEU A 187 2.60 2.78 -5.05
CA LEU A 187 1.66 3.89 -5.22
C LEU A 187 0.62 3.92 -4.09
N ASP A 188 0.22 2.75 -3.61
CA ASP A 188 -0.78 2.58 -2.55
C ASP A 188 -0.15 2.29 -1.18
N GLY A 189 1.12 2.65 -0.99
CA GLY A 189 1.82 2.47 0.27
C GLY A 189 1.11 3.20 1.41
N ASP A 190 0.56 2.44 2.35
CA ASP A 190 -0.08 2.90 3.57
C ASP A 190 0.67 2.28 4.75
N LEU A 191 1.19 3.09 5.66
CA LEU A 191 2.07 2.60 6.73
C LEU A 191 1.38 1.55 7.61
N GLY A 192 0.12 1.80 7.99
CA GLY A 192 -0.65 0.85 8.80
C GLY A 192 -0.87 -0.47 8.06
N SER A 193 -1.47 -0.42 6.87
CA SER A 193 -1.80 -1.62 6.10
C SER A 193 -0.55 -2.38 5.68
N ASN A 194 0.51 -1.68 5.25
CA ASN A 194 1.75 -2.31 4.80
C ASN A 194 2.46 -3.02 5.96
N HIS A 195 2.83 -2.29 7.02
CA HIS A 195 3.64 -2.85 8.10
C HIS A 195 2.89 -3.94 8.89
N LEU A 196 1.59 -3.76 9.15
CA LEU A 196 0.79 -4.78 9.83
C LEU A 196 0.58 -6.03 8.97
N SER A 197 0.52 -5.91 7.64
CA SER A 197 0.49 -7.07 6.74
C SER A 197 1.82 -7.82 6.70
N TRP A 198 2.95 -7.11 6.70
CA TRP A 198 4.27 -7.71 6.79
C TRP A 198 4.47 -8.44 8.13
N GLN A 199 4.04 -7.83 9.26
CA GLN A 199 4.01 -8.50 10.55
C GLN A 199 3.11 -9.74 10.56
N TRP A 200 1.97 -9.69 9.86
CA TRP A 200 1.09 -10.85 9.74
C TRP A 200 1.79 -12.02 9.04
N VAL A 201 2.55 -11.76 7.97
CA VAL A 201 3.36 -12.77 7.28
C VAL A 201 4.48 -13.27 8.20
N ALA A 202 5.18 -12.37 8.88
CA ALA A 202 6.28 -12.67 9.80
C ALA A 202 5.86 -13.47 11.05
N GLY A 203 4.56 -13.44 11.40
CA GLY A 203 4.07 -14.01 12.65
C GLY A 203 4.37 -13.15 13.88
N THR A 204 4.64 -11.85 13.72
CA THR A 204 4.90 -10.92 14.82
C THR A 204 3.69 -10.06 15.21
N SER A 205 2.54 -10.25 14.55
CA SER A 205 1.24 -9.67 14.94
C SER A 205 0.17 -10.71 15.25
N ARG A 206 0.49 -11.99 15.04
CA ARG A 206 -0.36 -13.17 15.34
C ARG A 206 0.50 -14.39 15.57
N THR A 207 -0.08 -15.46 16.14
CA THR A 207 0.56 -16.77 16.20
C THR A 207 0.63 -17.39 14.79
N GLY A 208 1.76 -18.01 14.45
CA GLY A 208 2.01 -18.65 13.16
C GLY A 208 2.50 -17.71 12.07
N ILE A 209 3.26 -18.27 11.15
CA ILE A 209 3.84 -17.60 9.98
C ILE A 209 3.04 -17.92 8.72
N TYR A 210 3.19 -17.10 7.68
CA TYR A 210 2.64 -17.42 6.36
C TYR A 210 3.75 -17.91 5.45
N LEU A 211 3.58 -19.12 4.91
CA LEU A 211 4.47 -19.73 3.93
C LEU A 211 3.74 -19.99 2.62
N PHE A 212 4.48 -20.13 1.54
CA PHE A 212 3.97 -20.57 0.25
C PHE A 212 4.95 -21.54 -0.41
N ASN A 213 4.44 -22.40 -1.29
CA ASN A 213 5.24 -23.38 -2.04
C ASN A 213 4.91 -23.35 -3.53
N ALA A 214 5.57 -24.20 -4.32
CA ALA A 214 5.33 -24.30 -5.77
C ALA A 214 3.88 -24.66 -6.12
N GLU A 215 3.23 -25.49 -5.33
CA GLU A 215 1.84 -25.86 -5.52
C GLU A 215 0.89 -24.68 -5.33
N ASN A 216 1.14 -23.86 -4.30
CA ASN A 216 0.38 -22.63 -4.04
C ASN A 216 0.51 -21.63 -5.22
N VAL A 217 1.73 -21.45 -5.73
CA VAL A 217 1.96 -20.60 -6.92
C VAL A 217 1.26 -21.16 -8.15
N ALA A 218 1.36 -22.48 -8.41
CA ALA A 218 0.71 -23.12 -9.54
C ALA A 218 -0.82 -22.98 -9.50
N LYS A 219 -1.41 -22.93 -8.31
CA LYS A 219 -2.85 -22.74 -8.13
C LYS A 219 -3.32 -21.34 -8.43
N PHE A 220 -2.56 -20.30 -8.07
CA PHE A 220 -3.04 -18.91 -8.09
C PHE A 220 -2.35 -18.02 -9.12
N ALA A 221 -1.30 -18.51 -9.77
CA ALA A 221 -0.61 -17.77 -10.83
C ALA A 221 -0.73 -18.45 -12.19
N PRO A 222 -0.68 -17.69 -13.31
CA PRO A 222 -0.54 -18.25 -14.64
C PRO A 222 0.66 -19.21 -14.74
N HIS A 223 0.52 -20.28 -15.51
CA HIS A 223 1.50 -21.38 -15.61
C HIS A 223 2.95 -20.91 -15.86
N LYS A 224 3.14 -19.81 -16.56
CA LYS A 224 4.47 -19.22 -16.82
C LYS A 224 5.24 -18.81 -15.56
N PHE A 225 4.56 -18.65 -14.41
CA PHE A 225 5.15 -18.32 -13.12
C PHE A 225 5.40 -19.53 -12.21
N ASN A 226 5.19 -20.74 -12.76
CA ASN A 226 5.44 -21.96 -12.01
C ASN A 226 6.90 -22.03 -11.51
N ILE A 227 7.06 -22.40 -10.26
CA ILE A 227 8.35 -22.56 -9.57
C ILE A 227 8.62 -24.02 -9.17
N LYS A 228 8.04 -25.00 -9.89
CA LYS A 228 8.39 -26.40 -9.74
C LYS A 228 9.90 -26.61 -9.92
N ASN A 229 10.45 -27.58 -9.23
CA ASN A 229 11.88 -27.90 -9.17
C ASN A 229 12.76 -26.77 -8.60
N SER A 230 12.16 -25.76 -7.97
CA SER A 230 12.90 -24.76 -7.20
C SER A 230 13.07 -25.20 -5.75
N GLN A 231 13.81 -24.42 -4.97
CA GLN A 231 14.00 -24.64 -3.52
C GLN A 231 12.68 -24.51 -2.73
N LEU A 232 11.61 -23.95 -3.32
CA LEU A 232 10.27 -23.85 -2.73
C LEU A 232 9.31 -24.92 -3.23
N ASP A 233 9.79 -25.91 -4.01
CA ASP A 233 9.00 -27.08 -4.41
C ASP A 233 9.08 -28.18 -3.33
N LYS A 234 8.52 -27.86 -2.17
CA LYS A 234 8.57 -28.65 -0.94
C LYS A 234 7.21 -28.66 -0.24
N THR A 235 7.04 -29.57 0.69
CA THR A 235 5.87 -29.59 1.58
C THR A 235 5.88 -28.39 2.54
N TYR A 236 4.74 -28.08 3.15
CA TYR A 236 4.67 -27.01 4.14
C TYR A 236 5.46 -27.34 5.42
N GLU A 237 5.60 -28.62 5.78
CA GLU A 237 6.39 -29.10 6.91
C GLU A 237 7.87 -28.82 6.67
N GLU A 238 8.41 -29.22 5.50
CA GLU A 238 9.80 -28.94 5.11
C GLU A 238 10.08 -27.44 5.04
N LEU A 239 9.15 -26.66 4.47
CA LEU A 239 9.30 -25.19 4.40
C LEU A 239 9.25 -24.54 5.78
N HIS A 240 8.48 -25.10 6.71
CA HIS A 240 8.43 -24.62 8.09
C HIS A 240 9.75 -24.85 8.82
N GLU A 241 10.38 -26.00 8.63
CA GLU A 241 11.72 -26.28 9.17
C GLU A 241 12.75 -25.31 8.62
N ILE A 242 12.76 -25.07 7.30
CA ILE A 242 13.62 -24.08 6.66
C ILE A 242 13.35 -22.66 7.20
N ALA A 243 12.09 -22.30 7.41
CA ALA A 243 11.73 -20.99 7.93
C ALA A 243 12.23 -20.75 9.35
N LEU A 244 12.34 -21.79 10.16
CA LEU A 244 12.88 -21.74 11.52
C LEU A 244 14.41 -21.87 11.59
N SER A 245 15.07 -22.38 10.55
CA SER A 245 16.53 -22.40 10.45
C SER A 245 17.07 -20.95 10.35
N PRO A 246 18.24 -20.66 10.92
CA PRO A 246 18.89 -19.36 10.73
C PRO A 246 19.46 -19.19 9.31
N ASP A 247 19.67 -20.27 8.58
CA ASP A 247 20.36 -20.22 7.29
C ASP A 247 19.42 -19.76 6.17
N PRO A 248 19.82 -18.75 5.38
CA PRO A 248 19.05 -18.35 4.21
C PRO A 248 19.16 -19.40 3.11
N ILE A 249 18.09 -19.57 2.33
CA ILE A 249 18.11 -20.34 1.09
C ILE A 249 18.07 -19.41 -0.13
N GLY A 250 18.57 -19.89 -1.27
CA GLY A 250 18.53 -19.12 -2.52
C GLY A 250 19.62 -18.06 -2.61
N GLN A 251 20.80 -18.35 -2.07
CA GLN A 251 21.95 -17.46 -2.22
C GLN A 251 22.27 -17.21 -3.69
N GLU A 252 22.32 -15.91 -4.03
CA GLU A 252 22.94 -15.28 -5.19
C GLU A 252 23.17 -16.11 -6.47
N SER A 253 22.17 -16.86 -6.91
CA SER A 253 22.14 -17.25 -8.31
C SER A 253 21.74 -16.02 -9.13
N ILE A 254 22.71 -15.27 -9.62
CA ILE A 254 22.43 -14.18 -10.57
C ILE A 254 21.70 -14.79 -11.76
N GLY A 255 20.37 -14.74 -11.74
CA GLY A 255 19.51 -15.25 -12.81
C GLY A 255 19.95 -14.68 -14.17
N LYS A 256 19.77 -15.46 -15.24
CA LYS A 256 20.07 -15.01 -16.61
C LYS A 256 19.15 -13.84 -16.99
N GLY A 257 19.68 -12.83 -17.66
CA GLY A 257 18.95 -11.67 -18.16
C GLY A 257 19.48 -10.33 -17.66
N GLU A 258 18.83 -9.23 -18.03
CA GLU A 258 19.21 -7.89 -17.55
C GLU A 258 18.70 -7.67 -16.13
N SER A 259 19.51 -7.00 -15.29
CA SER A 259 19.14 -6.60 -13.95
C SER A 259 18.13 -5.45 -14.01
N LEU A 260 17.15 -5.46 -13.10
CA LEU A 260 16.37 -4.27 -12.82
C LEU A 260 17.26 -3.23 -12.13
N ILE A 261 16.94 -1.97 -12.38
CA ILE A 261 17.53 -0.84 -11.67
C ILE A 261 16.47 -0.39 -10.66
N GLU A 262 16.86 -0.39 -9.39
CA GLU A 262 15.98 0.12 -8.33
C GLU A 262 15.69 1.59 -8.55
N PRO A 263 14.41 2.03 -8.55
CA PRO A 263 14.08 3.43 -8.67
C PRO A 263 14.62 4.25 -7.51
N GLN A 264 15.22 5.38 -7.81
CA GLN A 264 15.68 6.33 -6.79
C GLN A 264 14.53 6.80 -5.90
N LEU A 265 14.79 6.96 -4.62
CA LEU A 265 13.87 7.49 -3.62
C LEU A 265 14.14 8.97 -3.36
N PHE A 266 13.09 9.72 -3.12
CA PHE A 266 13.12 11.16 -2.91
C PHE A 266 12.35 11.55 -1.65
N THR A 267 12.88 12.49 -0.90
CA THR A 267 12.27 13.06 0.30
C THR A 267 11.34 14.25 0.01
N SER A 268 11.28 14.65 -1.26
CA SER A 268 10.36 15.67 -1.81
C SER A 268 10.07 15.35 -3.27
N PRO A 269 9.02 15.92 -3.87
CA PRO A 269 8.82 15.84 -5.31
C PRO A 269 10.04 16.34 -6.09
N THR A 270 10.28 15.78 -7.28
CA THR A 270 11.32 16.28 -8.19
C THR A 270 10.94 17.63 -8.83
N GLU A 271 9.67 17.98 -8.85
CA GLU A 271 9.17 19.29 -9.21
C GLU A 271 9.41 20.27 -8.05
N ILE A 272 9.79 21.52 -8.38
CA ILE A 272 10.10 22.55 -7.39
C ILE A 272 8.80 23.23 -6.94
N PHE A 273 8.56 23.21 -5.65
CA PHE A 273 7.47 23.96 -5.00
C PHE A 273 8.05 24.93 -3.98
N PRO A 274 7.42 26.11 -3.79
CA PRO A 274 7.84 27.05 -2.76
C PRO A 274 7.61 26.49 -1.35
N ASP A 275 8.46 26.90 -0.42
CA ASP A 275 8.21 26.67 0.99
C ASP A 275 7.02 27.50 1.47
N ILE A 276 6.27 26.93 2.42
CA ILE A 276 5.16 27.67 3.00
C ILE A 276 5.69 28.80 3.88
N SER A 277 5.19 30.02 3.66
CA SER A 277 5.51 31.17 4.50
C SER A 277 4.41 31.45 5.51
N GLU A 278 4.74 32.08 6.64
CA GLU A 278 3.79 32.47 7.68
C GLU A 278 2.73 33.48 7.18
N SER A 279 3.03 34.21 6.09
CA SER A 279 2.13 35.20 5.50
C SER A 279 1.00 34.61 4.63
N LEU A 280 0.94 33.29 4.47
CA LEU A 280 -0.15 32.66 3.74
C LEU A 280 -1.48 32.77 4.49
N GLU A 281 -2.55 33.08 3.75
CA GLU A 281 -3.92 33.26 4.27
C GLU A 281 -4.33 32.18 5.29
N ASN A 282 -4.72 32.63 6.46
CA ASN A 282 -4.98 31.77 7.64
C ASN A 282 -6.23 30.88 7.47
N ASP A 283 -7.09 31.13 6.49
CA ASP A 283 -8.42 30.48 6.36
C ASP A 283 -8.45 29.37 5.29
N ALA A 284 -7.32 29.08 4.63
CA ALA A 284 -7.30 28.07 3.58
C ALA A 284 -7.43 26.65 4.16
N PHE A 285 -8.25 25.82 3.51
CA PHE A 285 -8.26 24.37 3.76
C PHE A 285 -7.00 23.73 3.19
N ILE A 286 -6.33 22.90 4.00
CA ILE A 286 -5.12 22.20 3.59
C ILE A 286 -5.47 20.89 2.94
N ILE A 287 -5.04 20.72 1.69
CA ILE A 287 -5.02 19.46 0.96
C ILE A 287 -3.61 18.87 1.09
N HIS A 288 -3.52 17.66 1.58
CA HIS A 288 -2.25 16.94 1.74
C HIS A 288 -2.29 15.58 1.01
N PRO A 289 -1.16 14.85 0.89
CA PRO A 289 -1.08 13.61 0.11
C PRO A 289 -2.08 12.50 0.47
N TRP A 290 -2.78 12.60 1.58
CA TRP A 290 -3.71 11.56 2.06
C TRP A 290 -5.17 12.03 2.15
N ASN A 291 -5.50 13.25 1.67
CA ASN A 291 -6.88 13.77 1.70
C ASN A 291 -7.33 14.44 0.39
N ILE A 292 -6.68 14.13 -0.73
CA ILE A 292 -6.80 14.86 -2.00
C ILE A 292 -8.25 15.08 -2.44
N GLY A 293 -9.13 14.10 -2.29
CA GLY A 293 -10.54 14.19 -2.69
C GLY A 293 -11.50 14.66 -1.59
N PHE A 294 -11.03 14.88 -0.36
CA PHE A 294 -11.88 15.23 0.78
C PHE A 294 -12.66 16.54 0.55
N TYR A 295 -11.96 17.56 0.06
CA TYR A 295 -12.52 18.89 -0.16
C TYR A 295 -13.76 18.87 -1.07
N GLU A 296 -13.66 18.16 -2.19
CA GLU A 296 -14.72 18.05 -3.20
C GLU A 296 -15.87 17.17 -2.72
N ARG A 297 -15.57 16.03 -2.06
CA ARG A 297 -16.61 15.16 -1.50
C ARG A 297 -17.48 15.85 -0.46
N ASN A 298 -16.91 16.77 0.30
CA ASN A 298 -17.62 17.50 1.36
C ASN A 298 -18.12 18.87 0.92
N ASN A 299 -18.05 19.21 -0.39
CA ASN A 299 -18.54 20.46 -0.98
C ASN A 299 -18.03 21.72 -0.24
N LEU A 300 -16.79 21.69 0.24
CA LEU A 300 -16.20 22.81 0.98
C LEU A 300 -16.08 24.05 0.06
N LYS A 301 -16.15 25.25 0.65
CA LYS A 301 -16.15 26.53 -0.09
C LYS A 301 -14.99 27.46 0.26
N GLN A 302 -14.20 27.11 1.28
CA GLN A 302 -13.03 27.89 1.68
C GLN A 302 -11.98 27.93 0.55
N LYS A 303 -11.04 28.85 0.62
CA LYS A 303 -9.81 28.76 -0.15
C LYS A 303 -9.09 27.46 0.16
N LYS A 304 -8.34 26.93 -0.78
CA LYS A 304 -7.63 25.67 -0.61
C LYS A 304 -6.19 25.78 -1.11
N ILE A 305 -5.27 25.13 -0.39
CA ILE A 305 -3.85 25.02 -0.75
C ILE A 305 -3.40 23.58 -0.59
N GLY A 306 -2.45 23.17 -1.44
CA GLY A 306 -1.75 21.91 -1.29
C GLY A 306 -0.56 22.06 -0.36
N VAL A 307 -0.34 21.08 0.53
CA VAL A 307 0.82 21.07 1.44
C VAL A 307 1.44 19.67 1.47
N ILE A 308 2.75 19.63 1.27
CA ILE A 308 3.57 18.42 1.34
C ILE A 308 4.48 18.53 2.56
N PHE A 309 4.34 17.60 3.51
CA PHE A 309 5.12 17.57 4.76
C PHE A 309 6.48 16.91 4.54
N THR A 310 7.53 17.68 4.28
CA THR A 310 8.86 17.15 3.96
C THR A 310 9.49 16.38 5.13
N GLU A 311 9.20 16.74 6.39
CA GLU A 311 9.64 16.00 7.57
C GLU A 311 9.17 14.53 7.56
N PHE A 312 7.93 14.26 7.11
CA PHE A 312 7.44 12.89 6.99
C PHE A 312 8.31 12.09 6.00
N HIS A 313 8.65 12.70 4.88
CA HIS A 313 9.35 12.02 3.80
C HIS A 313 10.86 11.85 4.04
N GLN A 314 11.45 12.56 5.03
CA GLN A 314 12.81 12.26 5.49
C GLN A 314 12.89 10.83 6.06
N LYS A 315 11.84 10.37 6.72
CA LYS A 315 11.75 9.01 7.27
C LYS A 315 11.13 8.01 6.29
N HIS A 316 10.22 8.46 5.45
CA HIS A 316 9.43 7.63 4.52
C HIS A 316 9.53 8.17 3.09
N PRO A 317 10.71 8.07 2.44
CA PRO A 317 10.90 8.58 1.09
C PRO A 317 10.09 7.77 0.07
N TRP A 318 9.72 8.40 -1.04
CA TRP A 318 8.97 7.78 -2.11
C TRP A 318 9.74 7.79 -3.43
N ASN A 319 9.48 6.82 -4.31
CA ASN A 319 9.99 6.86 -5.66
C ASN A 319 9.28 7.96 -6.49
N LYS A 320 9.91 8.33 -7.60
CA LYS A 320 9.37 9.38 -8.51
C LYS A 320 7.95 9.09 -8.99
N LYS A 321 7.62 7.83 -9.28
CA LYS A 321 6.31 7.43 -9.82
C LYS A 321 5.18 7.73 -8.83
N ARG A 322 5.40 7.48 -7.55
CA ARG A 322 4.44 7.82 -6.49
C ARG A 322 4.33 9.34 -6.33
N TRP A 323 5.44 10.06 -6.35
CA TRP A 323 5.43 11.52 -6.33
C TRP A 323 4.63 12.11 -7.50
N ASP A 324 4.88 11.64 -8.72
CA ASP A 324 4.16 12.09 -9.91
C ASP A 324 2.65 11.84 -9.78
N PHE A 325 2.25 10.66 -9.29
CA PHE A 325 0.83 10.33 -9.07
C PHE A 325 0.17 11.27 -8.07
N VAL A 326 0.82 11.51 -6.93
CA VAL A 326 0.28 12.35 -5.85
C VAL A 326 0.24 13.82 -6.26
N VAL A 327 1.34 14.36 -6.76
CA VAL A 327 1.44 15.77 -7.16
C VAL A 327 0.44 16.11 -8.28
N ASN A 328 0.35 15.27 -9.31
CA ASN A 328 -0.60 15.50 -10.39
C ASN A 328 -2.05 15.39 -9.91
N SER A 329 -2.35 14.48 -8.97
CA SER A 329 -3.68 14.40 -8.36
C SER A 329 -4.00 15.62 -7.48
N MET A 330 -3.01 16.16 -6.75
CA MET A 330 -3.18 17.40 -5.98
C MET A 330 -3.40 18.61 -6.90
N LYS A 331 -2.69 18.71 -8.02
CA LYS A 331 -2.85 19.79 -9.02
C LYS A 331 -4.24 19.83 -9.65
N GLU A 332 -4.94 18.70 -9.77
CA GLU A 332 -6.34 18.71 -10.20
C GLU A 332 -7.27 19.34 -9.16
N THR A 333 -6.87 19.33 -7.88
CA THR A 333 -7.71 19.82 -6.78
C THR A 333 -7.33 21.25 -6.35
N CYS A 334 -6.04 21.61 -6.33
CA CYS A 334 -5.56 22.92 -5.89
C CYS A 334 -4.49 23.49 -6.82
N SER A 335 -4.53 24.80 -7.04
CA SER A 335 -3.59 25.51 -7.94
C SER A 335 -2.22 25.73 -7.29
N ASN A 336 -2.18 25.92 -5.97
CA ASN A 336 -0.97 26.24 -5.23
C ASN A 336 -0.60 25.07 -4.33
N ILE A 337 0.62 24.57 -4.48
CA ILE A 337 1.20 23.51 -3.63
C ILE A 337 2.47 24.06 -2.98
N TYR A 338 2.67 23.80 -1.72
CA TYR A 338 3.78 24.26 -0.90
C TYR A 338 4.48 23.09 -0.19
N LEU A 339 5.77 23.23 0.03
CA LEU A 339 6.52 22.37 0.94
C LEU A 339 6.40 22.90 2.37
N CYS A 340 6.31 22.00 3.33
CA CYS A 340 6.25 22.34 4.74
C CYS A 340 7.25 21.48 5.52
N SER A 341 8.29 22.14 6.04
CA SER A 341 9.33 21.53 6.84
C SER A 341 9.01 21.51 8.34
N ASN A 342 7.96 22.22 8.77
CA ASN A 342 7.48 22.22 10.15
C ASN A 342 5.97 22.50 10.18
N MET A 343 5.20 21.53 10.69
CA MET A 343 3.74 21.64 10.74
C MET A 343 3.24 22.82 11.61
N LEU A 344 4.06 23.32 12.53
CA LEU A 344 3.71 24.48 13.34
C LEU A 344 3.52 25.77 12.53
N HIS A 345 4.09 25.87 11.33
CA HIS A 345 3.83 26.98 10.39
C HIS A 345 2.38 27.01 9.89
N LEU A 346 1.64 25.91 10.09
CA LEU A 346 0.23 25.76 9.69
C LEU A 346 -0.75 25.95 10.86
N LYS A 347 -0.28 26.45 11.99
CA LYS A 347 -1.09 26.60 13.22
C LYS A 347 -2.43 27.27 12.91
N SER A 348 -3.49 26.72 13.52
CA SER A 348 -4.89 27.16 13.40
C SER A 348 -5.56 26.95 12.04
N ARG A 349 -4.90 26.35 11.06
CA ARG A 349 -5.54 26.00 9.76
C ARG A 349 -6.39 24.74 9.85
N VAL A 350 -7.25 24.56 8.87
CA VAL A 350 -8.22 23.46 8.80
C VAL A 350 -7.79 22.43 7.76
N THR A 351 -7.90 21.16 8.10
CA THR A 351 -7.68 20.02 7.19
C THR A 351 -8.56 18.84 7.59
N SER A 352 -8.51 17.74 6.85
CA SER A 352 -9.03 16.46 7.35
C SER A 352 -7.92 15.67 8.03
N PHE A 353 -8.27 14.88 9.04
CA PHE A 353 -7.32 14.01 9.71
C PHE A 353 -7.01 12.77 8.88
N ASP A 354 -5.74 12.43 8.82
CA ASP A 354 -5.25 11.12 8.39
C ASP A 354 -4.14 10.66 9.35
N GLN A 355 -4.06 9.35 9.59
CA GLN A 355 -3.13 8.79 10.58
C GLN A 355 -1.65 9.03 10.21
N HIS A 356 -1.31 9.16 8.92
CA HIS A 356 0.05 9.51 8.48
C HIS A 356 0.54 10.85 9.06
N LEU A 357 -0.35 11.78 9.37
CA LEU A 357 0.03 13.06 9.97
C LEU A 357 0.70 12.89 11.34
N THR A 358 0.38 11.82 12.07
CA THR A 358 1.01 11.55 13.38
C THR A 358 2.47 11.13 13.26
N GLU A 359 2.92 10.75 12.07
CA GLU A 359 4.33 10.41 11.79
C GLU A 359 5.16 11.63 11.32
N VAL A 360 4.53 12.80 11.16
CA VAL A 360 5.26 14.06 10.92
C VAL A 360 5.93 14.49 12.24
N PRO A 361 7.25 14.62 12.31
CA PRO A 361 7.96 14.91 13.57
C PRO A 361 7.45 16.14 14.33
N SER A 362 7.07 17.20 13.61
CA SER A 362 6.51 18.42 14.20
C SER A 362 5.01 18.34 14.53
N PHE A 363 4.35 17.18 14.32
CA PHE A 363 2.93 17.01 14.64
C PHE A 363 2.69 17.19 16.14
N LYS A 364 1.78 18.10 16.49
CA LYS A 364 1.28 18.28 17.85
C LYS A 364 -0.23 18.31 17.82
N LYS A 365 -0.86 17.61 18.74
CA LYS A 365 -2.32 17.64 18.92
C LYS A 365 -2.77 19.10 19.12
N GLY A 366 -3.69 19.57 18.26
CA GLY A 366 -4.16 20.96 18.29
C GLY A 366 -3.37 21.95 17.43
N CYS A 367 -2.31 21.54 16.71
CA CYS A 367 -1.65 22.42 15.74
C CYS A 367 -2.53 22.75 14.52
N LEU A 368 -3.44 21.84 14.16
CA LEU A 368 -4.42 22.00 13.10
C LEU A 368 -5.83 21.72 13.63
N THR A 369 -6.83 22.32 13.02
CA THR A 369 -8.24 21.95 13.19
C THR A 369 -8.61 20.86 12.20
N PHE A 370 -9.11 19.72 12.70
CA PHE A 370 -9.44 18.57 11.85
C PHE A 370 -10.93 18.44 11.62
N LEU A 371 -11.32 18.35 10.34
CA LEU A 371 -12.64 17.88 9.93
C LEU A 371 -12.63 16.36 9.85
N SER A 372 -13.71 15.72 10.28
CA SER A 372 -13.89 14.27 10.18
C SER A 372 -14.73 13.90 8.97
N GLU A 373 -14.42 12.79 8.34
CA GLU A 373 -15.26 12.13 7.34
C GLU A 373 -15.79 10.83 7.97
N PRO A 374 -17.07 10.49 7.79
CA PRO A 374 -17.60 9.24 8.32
C PRO A 374 -16.84 8.06 7.69
N ILE A 375 -16.23 7.24 8.51
CA ILE A 375 -15.64 5.97 8.10
C ILE A 375 -16.74 4.94 7.82
N ILE A 376 -16.41 3.88 7.09
CA ILE A 376 -17.37 2.83 6.74
C ILE A 376 -17.90 2.10 7.99
N SER A 377 -17.05 2.05 9.02
CA SER A 377 -17.35 1.45 10.30
C SER A 377 -16.81 2.32 11.43
N GLU A 378 -17.59 3.21 12.00
CA GLU A 378 -17.21 3.87 13.26
C GLU A 378 -17.28 2.86 14.40
N VAL A 379 -16.25 2.04 14.57
CA VAL A 379 -16.35 0.82 15.32
C VAL A 379 -15.66 0.90 16.62
N SER A 380 -15.77 1.25 17.58
CA SER A 380 -15.20 0.89 18.88
C SER A 380 -14.33 1.96 19.53
N GLU A 381 -14.86 2.42 20.62
CA GLU A 381 -14.12 3.16 21.64
C GLU A 381 -13.09 2.27 22.39
N LYS A 382 -12.96 0.98 22.02
CA LYS A 382 -12.06 0.01 22.64
C LYS A 382 -11.16 -0.64 21.59
N TYR A 383 -9.91 -0.88 21.96
CA TYR A 383 -8.97 -1.60 21.11
C TYR A 383 -9.43 -3.03 20.80
N CYS A 384 -9.49 -3.35 19.53
CA CYS A 384 -9.79 -4.68 19.04
C CYS A 384 -8.49 -5.41 18.66
N LYS A 385 -8.08 -6.39 19.44
CA LYS A 385 -6.81 -7.13 19.24
C LYS A 385 -6.76 -7.99 17.97
N SER A 386 -7.91 -8.30 17.35
CA SER A 386 -7.98 -9.11 16.14
C SER A 386 -9.04 -8.60 15.19
N PHE A 387 -8.87 -8.87 13.89
CA PHE A 387 -9.90 -8.56 12.89
C PHE A 387 -11.26 -9.19 13.24
N SER A 388 -11.29 -10.42 13.74
CA SER A 388 -12.55 -11.09 14.14
C SER A 388 -13.27 -10.35 15.28
N SER A 389 -12.52 -9.77 16.23
CA SER A 389 -13.15 -8.93 17.28
C SER A 389 -13.63 -7.60 16.73
N TYR A 390 -12.88 -6.98 15.82
CA TYR A 390 -13.28 -5.77 15.13
C TYR A 390 -14.51 -5.99 14.24
N TRP A 391 -14.51 -7.07 13.46
CA TRP A 391 -15.64 -7.45 12.62
C TRP A 391 -16.95 -7.64 13.41
N ARG A 392 -16.90 -8.33 14.56
CA ARG A 392 -18.08 -8.47 15.44
C ARG A 392 -18.63 -7.12 15.91
N ALA A 393 -17.75 -6.16 16.19
CA ALA A 393 -18.17 -4.81 16.57
C ALA A 393 -18.81 -4.07 15.37
N VAL A 394 -18.26 -4.23 14.16
CA VAL A 394 -18.85 -3.71 12.91
C VAL A 394 -20.26 -4.31 12.71
N GLU A 395 -20.41 -5.64 12.76
CA GLU A 395 -21.70 -6.31 12.60
C GLU A 395 -22.74 -5.83 13.60
N LYS A 396 -22.34 -5.65 14.87
CA LYS A 396 -23.23 -5.12 15.90
C LYS A 396 -23.75 -3.73 15.52
N LYS A 397 -22.85 -2.85 15.06
CA LYS A 397 -23.21 -1.48 14.68
C LYS A 397 -24.10 -1.45 13.42
N LEU A 398 -23.78 -2.25 12.41
CA LEU A 398 -24.59 -2.35 11.19
C LEU A 398 -26.05 -2.78 11.44
N ARG A 399 -26.28 -3.58 12.51
CA ARG A 399 -27.63 -3.96 12.92
C ARG A 399 -28.39 -2.82 13.60
N THR A 400 -27.70 -1.88 14.24
CA THR A 400 -28.27 -0.76 14.98
C THR A 400 -28.36 0.53 14.18
N THR A 401 -27.57 0.66 13.14
CA THR A 401 -27.50 1.85 12.29
C THR A 401 -27.83 1.42 10.85
N LYS A 402 -28.92 1.91 10.26
CA LYS A 402 -29.08 1.81 8.81
C LYS A 402 -27.97 2.65 8.19
N LEU A 403 -27.05 2.02 7.46
CA LEU A 403 -26.14 2.73 6.58
C LEU A 403 -26.95 3.21 5.37
N ASP A 404 -27.49 4.43 5.49
CA ASP A 404 -28.13 5.13 4.38
C ASP A 404 -27.07 5.58 3.37
#